data_bcf66767cce32658ff2d7e864935ad92
#
_entry.id   bcf66767cce32658ff2d7e864935ad92
#
_cell.length_a   1.000
_cell.length_b   1.000
_cell.length_c   1.000
_cell.angle_alpha   90.00
_cell.angle_beta   90.00
_cell.angle_gamma   90.00
#
_symmetry.space_group_name_H-M   'P 1'
#
loop_
_entity.id
_entity.type
_entity.pdbx_description
1 polymer ?
#
loop_
_entity_poly.entity_id
_entity_poly.type
_entity_poly.pdbx_seq_one_letter_code
_entity_poly.pdbx_strand_id
1 'polypeptide(L)'
;RLLMLPFAAELPQGVYAYSIGTDMTLQPLTVIPAHQPVLVEAQGAVVLKGSGAVLFARSPLADLLRGTYTQIPLYEGDYQLGKQNGEWGFVRQNTSATLPPFGVYVQLSSTASFIPLNLSVTGITDVRHDADAQSAPLYNVMGQRVGKDHKGIVIRKGVKIINKT
;
A
#
# COMPACT_ATOMS: atom_id res chain seq x y z
N ARG A 1 -7.77 4.64 -0.93
CA ARG A 1 -9.10 4.09 -1.19
C ARG A 1 -9.03 2.58 -1.32
N LEU A 2 -10.00 1.86 -0.73
CA LEU A 2 -10.20 0.45 -1.04
C LEU A 2 -11.03 0.29 -2.32
N LEU A 3 -10.62 -0.64 -3.17
CA LEU A 3 -11.33 -0.99 -4.40
C LEU A 3 -11.08 -2.45 -4.81
N MET A 4 -11.96 -2.97 -5.66
CA MET A 4 -11.82 -4.26 -6.32
C MET A 4 -12.15 -4.10 -7.81
N LEU A 5 -11.22 -4.50 -8.69
CA LEU A 5 -11.41 -4.41 -10.14
C LEU A 5 -11.73 -5.78 -10.75
N PRO A 6 -12.54 -5.82 -11.82
CA PRO A 6 -12.81 -7.06 -12.55
C PRO A 6 -11.68 -7.49 -13.50
N PHE A 7 -10.62 -6.72 -13.58
CA PHE A 7 -9.44 -6.96 -14.42
C PHE A 7 -8.16 -6.60 -13.67
N ALA A 8 -7.04 -7.18 -14.07
CA ALA A 8 -5.74 -6.77 -13.56
C ALA A 8 -5.34 -5.42 -14.16
N ALA A 9 -4.77 -4.53 -13.33
CA ALA A 9 -4.36 -3.20 -13.75
C ALA A 9 -2.91 -2.92 -13.36
N GLU A 10 -2.16 -2.31 -14.29
CA GLU A 10 -0.83 -1.79 -14.00
C GLU A 10 -0.93 -0.55 -13.11
N LEU A 11 0.10 -0.33 -12.31
CA LEU A 11 0.20 0.83 -11.44
C LEU A 11 0.86 1.99 -12.22
N PRO A 12 0.14 3.10 -12.46
CA PRO A 12 0.76 4.31 -13.00
C PRO A 12 1.79 4.89 -12.02
N GLN A 13 2.67 5.73 -12.54
CA GLN A 13 3.63 6.44 -11.70
C GLN A 13 2.93 7.27 -10.60
N GLY A 14 3.40 7.15 -9.37
CA GLY A 14 2.84 7.84 -8.20
C GLY A 14 1.57 7.20 -7.64
N VAL A 15 1.21 5.99 -8.11
CA VAL A 15 0.14 5.17 -7.56
C VAL A 15 0.74 3.96 -6.86
N TYR A 16 0.31 3.71 -5.64
CA TYR A 16 0.74 2.57 -4.84
C TYR A 16 -0.47 1.70 -4.52
N ALA A 17 -0.27 0.40 -4.53
CA ALA A 17 -1.31 -0.55 -4.16
C ALA A 17 -0.79 -1.55 -3.12
N TYR A 18 -1.70 -1.96 -2.23
CA TYR A 18 -1.37 -2.88 -1.14
C TYR A 18 -2.47 -3.91 -0.98
N SER A 19 -2.10 -5.14 -0.72
CA SER A 19 -2.98 -6.11 -0.08
C SER A 19 -2.97 -5.88 1.43
N ILE A 20 -4.05 -6.29 2.12
CA ILE A 20 -4.17 -6.19 3.57
C ILE A 20 -4.22 -7.62 4.13
N GLY A 21 -3.27 -7.96 4.97
CA GLY A 21 -3.21 -9.24 5.66
C GLY A 21 -4.24 -9.35 6.79
N THR A 22 -4.42 -10.55 7.31
CA THR A 22 -5.34 -10.83 8.44
C THR A 22 -4.92 -10.13 9.74
N ASP A 23 -3.64 -9.80 9.85
CA ASP A 23 -3.03 -9.03 10.93
C ASP A 23 -3.08 -7.51 10.70
N MET A 24 -3.84 -7.05 9.69
CA MET A 24 -3.95 -5.64 9.27
C MET A 24 -2.66 -5.04 8.72
N THR A 25 -1.66 -5.84 8.37
CA THR A 25 -0.43 -5.37 7.72
C THR A 25 -0.64 -5.11 6.24
N LEU A 26 0.06 -4.10 5.72
CA LEU A 26 0.06 -3.74 4.31
C LEU A 26 1.23 -4.42 3.59
N GLN A 27 0.92 -5.12 2.49
CA GLN A 27 1.92 -5.73 1.62
C GLN A 27 1.87 -5.04 0.26
N PRO A 28 2.98 -4.42 -0.20
CA PRO A 28 3.00 -3.69 -1.46
C PRO A 28 2.78 -4.63 -2.65
N LEU A 29 2.06 -4.13 -3.64
CA LEU A 29 1.77 -4.83 -4.89
C LEU A 29 2.44 -4.08 -6.05
N THR A 30 2.91 -4.82 -7.04
CA THR A 30 3.45 -4.27 -8.30
C THR A 30 2.38 -4.13 -9.39
N VAL A 31 1.24 -4.79 -9.19
CA VAL A 31 0.07 -4.78 -10.08
C VAL A 31 -1.18 -4.92 -9.21
N ILE A 32 -2.29 -4.33 -9.64
CA ILE A 32 -3.59 -4.58 -9.01
C ILE A 32 -4.13 -5.90 -9.59
N PRO A 33 -4.31 -6.94 -8.78
CA PRO A 33 -4.85 -8.21 -9.27
C PRO A 33 -6.34 -8.08 -9.63
N ALA A 34 -6.79 -8.83 -10.61
CA ALA A 34 -8.22 -8.95 -10.91
C ALA A 34 -8.96 -9.62 -9.74
N HIS A 35 -10.17 -9.16 -9.45
CA HIS A 35 -11.09 -9.75 -8.47
C HIS A 35 -10.56 -9.81 -7.01
N GLN A 36 -9.50 -9.07 -6.71
CA GLN A 36 -8.96 -8.98 -5.36
C GLN A 36 -9.17 -7.57 -4.79
N PRO A 37 -9.69 -7.45 -3.56
CA PRO A 37 -9.73 -6.19 -2.85
C PRO A 37 -8.33 -5.68 -2.53
N VAL A 38 -8.06 -4.42 -2.86
CA VAL A 38 -6.76 -3.76 -2.61
C VAL A 38 -6.96 -2.37 -2.02
N LEU A 39 -5.99 -1.92 -1.24
CA LEU A 39 -5.84 -0.52 -0.86
C LEU A 39 -5.01 0.18 -1.93
N VAL A 40 -5.56 1.26 -2.49
CA VAL A 40 -4.84 2.11 -3.46
C VAL A 40 -4.62 3.48 -2.86
N GLU A 41 -3.40 3.97 -2.95
CA GLU A 41 -2.96 5.29 -2.58
C GLU A 41 -2.53 6.07 -3.83
N ALA A 42 -3.02 7.30 -3.99
CA ALA A 42 -2.66 8.21 -5.09
C ALA A 42 -2.88 9.66 -4.66
N GLN A 43 -2.09 10.57 -5.22
CA GLN A 43 -2.25 12.01 -5.04
C GLN A 43 -3.17 12.58 -6.14
N GLY A 44 -4.48 12.38 -5.99
CA GLY A 44 -5.47 12.92 -6.94
C GLY A 44 -6.20 11.84 -7.75
N ALA A 45 -6.88 12.29 -8.82
CA ALA A 45 -7.62 11.40 -9.70
C ALA A 45 -6.67 10.61 -10.61
N VAL A 46 -6.85 9.29 -10.68
CA VAL A 46 -6.03 8.38 -11.47
C VAL A 46 -6.91 7.54 -12.38
N VAL A 47 -6.44 7.31 -13.59
CA VAL A 47 -7.04 6.35 -14.53
C VAL A 47 -6.25 5.05 -14.45
N LEU A 48 -6.88 4.00 -13.95
CA LEU A 48 -6.32 2.65 -13.96
C LEU A 48 -6.71 1.97 -15.28
N LYS A 49 -5.70 1.49 -16.00
CA LYS A 49 -5.88 0.75 -17.24
C LYS A 49 -5.49 -0.69 -17.02
N GLY A 50 -6.25 -1.60 -17.58
CA GLY A 50 -5.94 -3.01 -17.49
C GLY A 50 -6.57 -3.78 -18.65
N SER A 51 -6.13 -5.02 -18.82
CA SER A 51 -6.67 -5.96 -19.78
C SER A 51 -7.02 -7.26 -19.07
N GLY A 52 -8.05 -7.92 -19.50
CA GLY A 52 -8.47 -9.20 -18.98
C GLY A 52 -9.94 -9.50 -19.31
N ALA A 53 -10.31 -10.78 -19.28
CA ALA A 53 -11.70 -11.16 -19.36
C ALA A 53 -12.41 -10.78 -18.06
N VAL A 54 -13.53 -10.08 -18.19
CA VAL A 54 -14.45 -9.89 -17.07
C VAL A 54 -15.13 -11.25 -16.82
N LEU A 55 -14.49 -12.08 -16.04
CA LEU A 55 -15.11 -13.29 -15.54
C LEU A 55 -15.97 -12.88 -14.34
N PHE A 56 -17.24 -13.25 -14.34
CA PHE A 56 -18.06 -13.18 -13.15
C PHE A 56 -17.60 -14.25 -12.14
N ALA A 57 -16.40 -14.10 -11.64
CA ALA A 57 -15.93 -14.91 -10.54
C ALA A 57 -16.56 -14.36 -9.25
N ARG A 58 -17.11 -15.23 -8.42
CA ARG A 58 -17.34 -14.90 -7.01
C ARG A 58 -16.05 -14.29 -6.49
N SER A 59 -16.16 -13.11 -5.88
CA SER A 59 -15.03 -12.53 -5.14
C SER A 59 -14.40 -13.64 -4.32
N PRO A 60 -13.15 -14.01 -4.57
CA PRO A 60 -12.47 -14.84 -3.60
C PRO A 60 -12.53 -14.03 -2.31
N LEU A 61 -13.02 -14.66 -1.27
CA LEU A 61 -12.93 -14.14 0.10
C LEU A 61 -11.43 -14.00 0.38
N ALA A 62 -10.86 -12.85 0.05
CA ALA A 62 -9.57 -12.48 0.60
C ALA A 62 -9.85 -12.22 2.08
N ASP A 63 -9.72 -13.26 2.84
CA ASP A 63 -9.82 -13.46 4.29
C ASP A 63 -10.68 -12.47 5.12
N LEU A 64 -10.53 -11.18 4.95
CA LEU A 64 -11.25 -10.14 5.69
C LEU A 64 -11.98 -9.14 4.80
N LEU A 65 -11.46 -8.88 3.59
CA LEU A 65 -11.98 -7.85 2.69
C LEU A 65 -13.03 -8.43 1.75
N ARG A 66 -14.16 -7.77 1.63
CA ARG A 66 -15.24 -8.13 0.71
C ARG A 66 -15.44 -7.02 -0.30
N GLY A 67 -15.27 -7.33 -1.58
CA GLY A 67 -15.51 -6.41 -2.67
C GLY A 67 -16.85 -6.63 -3.35
N THR A 68 -17.35 -5.60 -4.02
CA THR A 68 -18.58 -5.66 -4.84
C THR A 68 -18.38 -4.96 -6.17
N TYR A 69 -19.07 -5.43 -7.21
CA TYR A 69 -19.13 -4.76 -8.52
C TYR A 69 -20.43 -3.97 -8.71
N THR A 70 -21.38 -4.17 -7.81
CA THR A 70 -22.65 -3.46 -7.81
C THR A 70 -22.81 -2.65 -6.54
N GLN A 71 -23.75 -1.72 -6.54
CA GLN A 71 -24.13 -1.02 -5.33
C GLN A 71 -24.84 -1.99 -4.38
N ILE A 72 -24.39 -2.02 -3.11
CA ILE A 72 -24.97 -2.86 -2.07
C ILE A 72 -25.24 -2.06 -0.79
N PRO A 73 -26.22 -2.43 0.04
CA PRO A 73 -26.35 -1.90 1.37
C PRO A 73 -25.22 -2.45 2.26
N LEU A 74 -24.73 -1.60 3.15
CA LEU A 74 -23.94 -1.98 4.31
C LEU A 74 -24.83 -1.97 5.54
N TYR A 75 -24.60 -2.91 6.42
CA TYR A 75 -25.38 -3.05 7.65
C TYR A 75 -24.61 -2.55 8.86
N GLU A 76 -25.35 -2.35 9.95
CA GLU A 76 -24.74 -2.09 11.25
C GLU A 76 -23.80 -3.24 11.60
N GLY A 77 -22.57 -2.90 11.99
CA GLY A 77 -21.52 -3.87 12.29
C GLY A 77 -20.53 -4.14 11.15
N ASP A 78 -20.84 -3.78 9.91
CA ASP A 78 -19.86 -3.77 8.82
C ASP A 78 -18.81 -2.67 9.05
N TYR A 79 -17.64 -2.83 8.49
CA TYR A 79 -16.54 -1.88 8.63
C TYR A 79 -16.14 -1.28 7.28
N GLN A 80 -15.85 0.00 7.28
CA GLN A 80 -15.30 0.72 6.13
C GLN A 80 -13.96 1.37 6.48
N LEU A 81 -13.12 1.53 5.46
CA LEU A 81 -11.88 2.30 5.60
C LEU A 81 -12.19 3.75 5.95
N GLY A 82 -11.61 4.24 7.02
CA GLY A 82 -11.79 5.60 7.49
C GLY A 82 -10.62 6.07 8.35
N LYS A 83 -10.74 7.29 8.86
CA LYS A 83 -9.80 7.83 9.85
C LYS A 83 -10.51 8.05 11.18
N GLN A 84 -9.84 7.69 12.27
CA GLN A 84 -10.23 8.06 13.61
C GLN A 84 -9.01 8.59 14.36
N ASN A 85 -9.12 9.76 14.97
CA ASN A 85 -8.01 10.42 15.68
C ASN A 85 -6.72 10.59 14.84
N GLY A 86 -6.86 10.77 13.52
CA GLY A 86 -5.72 10.91 12.60
C GLY A 86 -5.15 9.60 12.06
N GLU A 87 -5.51 8.46 12.62
CA GLU A 87 -5.06 7.14 12.18
C GLU A 87 -6.00 6.52 11.15
N TRP A 88 -5.43 5.84 10.15
CA TRP A 88 -6.18 5.04 9.21
C TRP A 88 -6.54 3.68 9.79
N GLY A 89 -7.76 3.25 9.54
CA GLY A 89 -8.25 1.97 10.01
C GLY A 89 -9.64 1.64 9.46
N PHE A 90 -10.24 0.64 10.01
CA PHE A 90 -11.61 0.23 9.71
C PHE A 90 -12.55 0.78 10.78
N VAL A 91 -13.48 1.62 10.36
CA VAL A 91 -14.50 2.23 11.21
C VAL A 91 -15.78 1.40 11.11
N ARG A 92 -16.31 1.00 12.26
CA ARG A 92 -17.57 0.24 12.35
C ARG A 92 -18.75 1.13 11.96
N GLN A 93 -19.63 0.62 11.10
CA GLN A 93 -20.86 1.30 10.75
C GLN A 93 -21.88 1.17 11.89
N ASN A 94 -22.41 2.29 12.35
CA ASN A 94 -23.46 2.35 13.39
C ASN A 94 -24.86 2.49 12.80
N THR A 95 -24.94 2.75 11.48
CA THR A 95 -26.17 2.92 10.75
C THR A 95 -26.01 2.28 9.38
N SER A 96 -27.12 1.95 8.73
CA SER A 96 -27.10 1.48 7.35
C SER A 96 -26.52 2.55 6.42
N ALA A 97 -25.63 2.13 5.54
CA ALA A 97 -24.97 2.96 4.53
C ALA A 97 -25.06 2.26 3.17
N THR A 98 -24.61 2.92 2.13
CA THR A 98 -24.57 2.34 0.78
C THR A 98 -23.12 2.28 0.30
N LEU A 99 -22.67 1.10 -0.11
CA LEU A 99 -21.37 0.90 -0.74
C LEU A 99 -21.53 1.03 -2.25
N PRO A 100 -20.78 1.94 -2.91
CA PRO A 100 -20.85 2.10 -4.36
C PRO A 100 -20.21 0.89 -5.09
N PRO A 101 -20.44 0.75 -6.41
CA PRO A 101 -19.77 -0.26 -7.23
C PRO A 101 -18.24 -0.16 -7.10
N PHE A 102 -17.58 -1.30 -7.20
CA PHE A 102 -16.13 -1.48 -6.99
C PHE A 102 -15.64 -1.14 -5.57
N GLY A 103 -16.57 -0.94 -4.66
CA GLY A 103 -16.28 -0.70 -3.25
C GLY A 103 -15.86 -1.98 -2.53
N VAL A 104 -15.21 -1.77 -1.37
CA VAL A 104 -14.76 -2.86 -0.49
C VAL A 104 -15.12 -2.52 0.94
N TYR A 105 -15.55 -3.50 1.69
CA TYR A 105 -15.86 -3.42 3.13
C TYR A 105 -15.29 -4.63 3.86
N VAL A 106 -15.38 -4.62 5.17
CA VAL A 106 -14.87 -5.70 6.03
C VAL A 106 -16.00 -6.20 6.92
N GLN A 107 -16.10 -7.51 7.06
CA GLN A 107 -16.96 -8.15 8.06
C GLN A 107 -16.09 -8.82 9.11
N LEU A 108 -16.19 -8.34 10.33
CA LEU A 108 -15.43 -8.86 11.48
C LEU A 108 -16.40 -9.20 12.61
N SER A 109 -16.10 -10.26 13.33
CA SER A 109 -16.80 -10.62 14.57
C SER A 109 -16.31 -9.75 15.74
N SER A 110 -16.10 -8.47 15.51
CA SER A 110 -15.61 -7.51 16.50
C SER A 110 -16.69 -6.50 16.85
N THR A 111 -16.70 -6.05 18.09
CA THR A 111 -17.57 -4.94 18.56
C THR A 111 -16.80 -3.63 18.67
N ALA A 112 -15.51 -3.61 18.39
CA ALA A 112 -14.69 -2.41 18.41
C ALA A 112 -15.22 -1.36 17.41
N SER A 113 -15.27 -0.11 17.80
CA SER A 113 -15.69 0.99 16.92
C SER A 113 -14.67 1.31 15.84
N PHE A 114 -13.41 0.98 16.08
CA PHE A 114 -12.29 1.23 15.19
C PHE A 114 -11.22 0.14 15.30
N ILE A 115 -10.67 -0.27 14.17
CA ILE A 115 -9.57 -1.23 14.10
C ILE A 115 -8.46 -0.57 13.27
N PRO A 116 -7.31 -0.21 13.88
CA PRO A 116 -6.24 0.48 13.17
C PRO A 116 -5.61 -0.43 12.11
N LEU A 117 -5.20 0.17 10.99
CA LEU A 117 -4.30 -0.49 10.04
C LEU A 117 -2.88 -0.45 10.60
N ASN A 118 -2.20 -1.60 10.53
CA ASN A 118 -0.78 -1.64 10.78
C ASN A 118 -0.04 -1.14 9.53
N LEU A 119 0.34 0.14 9.55
CA LEU A 119 1.06 0.78 8.45
C LEU A 119 2.55 0.39 8.39
N SER A 120 2.99 -0.54 9.21
CA SER A 120 4.31 -1.14 9.06
C SER A 120 4.36 -1.91 7.75
N VAL A 121 4.80 -1.24 6.70
CA VAL A 121 5.04 -1.87 5.40
C VAL A 121 6.19 -2.85 5.60
N THR A 122 5.91 -4.15 5.53
CA THR A 122 6.95 -5.18 5.49
C THR A 122 7.55 -5.21 4.08
N GLY A 123 8.32 -4.23 3.74
CA GLY A 123 9.05 -4.03 2.50
C GLY A 123 10.00 -2.86 2.70
N ILE A 124 11.10 -2.83 2.00
CA ILE A 124 12.18 -1.84 2.12
C ILE A 124 11.55 -0.46 2.33
N THR A 125 11.47 -0.05 3.59
CA THR A 125 11.08 1.31 3.95
C THR A 125 11.98 2.24 3.16
N ASP A 126 11.36 3.20 2.49
CA ASP A 126 12.00 4.34 1.87
C ASP A 126 13.25 4.70 2.66
N VAL A 127 14.41 4.62 2.00
CA VAL A 127 15.63 5.12 2.60
C VAL A 127 15.39 6.61 2.80
N ARG A 128 14.95 6.97 4.00
CA ARG A 128 14.85 8.37 4.38
C ARG A 128 16.18 8.99 4.02
N HIS A 129 16.18 9.92 3.11
CA HIS A 129 17.27 10.83 2.92
C HIS A 129 17.37 11.67 4.20
N ASP A 130 17.94 11.06 5.24
CA ASP A 130 18.32 11.82 6.42
C ASP A 130 19.27 12.92 5.97
N ALA A 131 18.99 14.14 6.42
CA ALA A 131 19.78 15.33 6.12
C ALA A 131 21.26 15.24 6.55
N ASP A 132 21.67 14.15 7.24
CA ASP A 132 23.05 13.85 7.63
C ASP A 132 23.84 13.07 6.56
N ALA A 133 23.77 13.55 5.31
CA ALA A 133 24.52 12.93 4.21
C ALA A 133 26.06 12.99 4.41
N GLN A 134 26.54 13.79 5.34
CA GLN A 134 27.98 13.97 5.55
C GLN A 134 28.62 12.94 6.50
N SER A 135 27.84 12.25 7.33
CA SER A 135 28.36 11.27 8.32
C SER A 135 28.31 9.83 7.83
N ALA A 136 27.67 9.54 6.71
CA ALA A 136 27.55 8.18 6.20
C ALA A 136 28.91 7.60 5.77
N PRO A 137 29.21 6.32 6.09
CA PRO A 137 30.46 5.69 5.72
C PRO A 137 30.63 5.63 4.20
N LEU A 138 31.91 5.77 3.77
CA LEU A 138 32.31 5.64 2.38
C LEU A 138 32.84 4.24 2.12
N TYR A 139 32.51 3.69 0.96
CA TYR A 139 33.02 2.39 0.50
C TYR A 139 33.65 2.54 -0.88
N ASN A 140 34.72 1.80 -1.14
CA ASN A 140 35.28 1.68 -2.48
C ASN A 140 34.43 0.74 -3.35
N VAL A 141 34.80 0.60 -4.61
CA VAL A 141 34.08 -0.31 -5.56
C VAL A 141 34.17 -1.80 -5.20
N MET A 142 35.06 -2.18 -4.29
CA MET A 142 35.18 -3.53 -3.75
C MET A 142 34.34 -3.74 -2.48
N GLY A 143 33.58 -2.73 -2.04
CA GLY A 143 32.74 -2.80 -0.84
C GLY A 143 33.51 -2.59 0.47
N GLN A 144 34.80 -2.24 0.44
CA GLN A 144 35.58 -1.96 1.64
C GLN A 144 35.31 -0.53 2.13
N ARG A 145 35.20 -0.37 3.44
CA ARG A 145 35.04 0.95 4.05
C ARG A 145 36.31 1.76 3.90
N VAL A 146 36.22 2.99 3.42
CA VAL A 146 37.34 3.89 3.19
C VAL A 146 37.17 5.24 3.90
N GLY A 147 38.28 5.93 4.13
CA GLY A 147 38.28 7.27 4.70
C GLY A 147 37.86 8.35 3.71
N LYS A 148 37.63 9.57 4.22
CA LYS A 148 37.26 10.73 3.40
C LYS A 148 38.33 11.13 2.38
N ASP A 149 39.61 10.76 2.65
CA ASP A 149 40.76 11.10 1.80
C ASP A 149 41.02 10.06 0.70
N HIS A 150 40.16 9.07 0.57
CA HIS A 150 40.29 8.04 -0.47
C HIS A 150 40.07 8.65 -1.85
N LYS A 151 41.10 8.56 -2.72
CA LYS A 151 41.04 9.04 -4.10
C LYS A 151 40.37 8.02 -5.01
N GLY A 152 39.51 8.49 -5.91
CA GLY A 152 38.85 7.65 -6.88
C GLY A 152 37.37 7.53 -6.67
N ILE A 153 36.80 6.38 -7.08
CA ILE A 153 35.36 6.14 -6.98
C ILE A 153 35.02 5.63 -5.58
N VAL A 154 34.14 6.33 -4.92
CA VAL A 154 33.56 5.92 -3.62
C VAL A 154 32.05 5.83 -3.71
N ILE A 155 31.47 4.96 -2.92
CA ILE A 155 30.02 4.76 -2.81
C ILE A 155 29.60 5.24 -1.43
N ARG A 156 28.63 6.16 -1.38
CA ARG A 156 27.99 6.63 -0.15
C ARG A 156 26.48 6.49 -0.30
N LYS A 157 25.83 5.77 0.62
CA LYS A 157 24.37 5.51 0.56
C LYS A 157 23.90 5.00 -0.82
N GLY A 158 24.69 4.13 -1.46
CA GLY A 158 24.35 3.61 -2.80
C GLY A 158 24.66 4.57 -3.97
N VAL A 159 25.07 5.80 -3.69
CA VAL A 159 25.43 6.80 -4.72
C VAL A 159 26.92 6.76 -5.02
N LYS A 160 27.27 6.68 -6.31
CA LYS A 160 28.65 6.72 -6.80
C LYS A 160 29.16 8.17 -6.83
N ILE A 161 30.27 8.43 -6.15
CA ILE A 161 30.90 9.75 -6.06
C ILE A 161 32.34 9.61 -6.56
N ILE A 162 32.83 10.56 -7.34
CA ILE A 162 34.24 10.66 -7.72
C ILE A 162 34.91 11.65 -6.77
N ASN A 163 35.77 11.14 -5.90
CA ASN A 163 36.54 11.94 -4.97
C ASN A 163 37.83 12.41 -5.66
N LYS A 164 37.86 13.69 -6.05
CA LYS A 164 38.99 14.34 -6.71
C LYS A 164 39.73 15.20 -5.69
N THR A 165 40.68 14.67 -4.97
CA THR A 165 41.59 15.52 -4.20
C THR A 165 43.00 15.11 -4.46
#